data_c27e5487794e6020539fd150209c892f
#
_entry.id   c27e5487794e6020539fd150209c892f
#
_cell.length_a   1.000
_cell.length_b   1.000
_cell.length_c   1.000
_cell.angle_alpha   90.00
_cell.angle_beta   90.00
_cell.angle_gamma   90.00
#
_symmetry.space_group_name_H-M   'P 1'
#
loop_
_entity.id
_entity.type
_entity.pdbx_description
1 polymer ?
#
loop_
_entity_poly.entity_id
_entity_poly.type
_entity_poly.pdbx_seq_one_letter_code
_entity_poly.pdbx_strand_id
1 'polypeptide(L)'
;MSQEKVIEVKNLDKVYRSGTHAVKGISFDVKKGEIFGMLGPNGAGKTTTLQMMGTLLKITRGDISILGHDIHTDERVIREKIGFALQEAGLDNLATTSELIAFHINLFGFPKSEVKERVKESLTLLDLHEYADQMIPELSGGTQRRLDLAVSLVHNPDLLILDEPTTGLDPVHRSELWTLLRTLRDERGLTLVMSTHYMEEADVLCDRIAIIDSGEIVAIDTPENLKKSVGKDTIEFSLSEETTSEQQSSLNSTFAKEDIEYLTDKLLIKVEDGETSLLPTLKKIIELDIKVKGTKVKIPTLDDVYMKYTGKRLEDE
;
A
#
# COMPACT_ATOMS: atom_id res chain seq x y z
N MET A 1 20.38 13.34 6.62
CA MET A 1 21.07 12.05 6.40
C MET A 1 20.25 11.27 5.40
N SER A 2 20.82 10.75 4.30
CA SER A 2 20.08 9.87 3.38
C SER A 2 19.71 8.60 4.15
N GLN A 3 18.41 8.25 4.17
CA GLN A 3 17.95 6.98 4.74
C GLN A 3 18.64 5.82 4.01
N GLU A 4 19.05 4.79 4.76
CA GLU A 4 19.66 3.58 4.24
C GLU A 4 18.69 2.87 3.29
N LYS A 5 19.14 2.54 2.07
CA LYS A 5 18.38 1.75 1.12
C LYS A 5 18.59 0.27 1.42
N VAL A 6 17.49 -0.45 1.57
CA VAL A 6 17.51 -1.91 1.80
C VAL A 6 17.19 -2.69 0.54
N ILE A 7 16.53 -2.05 -0.45
CA ILE A 7 16.31 -2.62 -1.77
C ILE A 7 16.69 -1.58 -2.82
N GLU A 8 17.43 -2.02 -3.82
CA GLU A 8 17.68 -1.27 -5.05
C GLU A 8 17.34 -2.15 -6.26
N VAL A 9 16.42 -1.69 -7.08
CA VAL A 9 16.01 -2.33 -8.33
C VAL A 9 16.44 -1.45 -9.49
N LYS A 10 17.15 -2.03 -10.48
CA LYS A 10 17.71 -1.30 -11.64
C LYS A 10 17.35 -1.99 -12.93
N ASN A 11 16.59 -1.29 -13.80
CA ASN A 11 16.22 -1.73 -15.15
C ASN A 11 15.70 -3.18 -15.19
N LEU A 12 14.83 -3.51 -14.24
CA LEU A 12 14.31 -4.87 -14.04
C LEU A 12 13.33 -5.23 -15.14
N ASP A 13 13.62 -6.33 -15.82
CA ASP A 13 12.83 -6.88 -16.92
C ASP A 13 12.40 -8.31 -16.65
N LYS A 14 11.15 -8.64 -17.00
CA LYS A 14 10.65 -10.00 -17.02
C LYS A 14 9.87 -10.30 -18.28
N VAL A 15 10.42 -11.21 -19.08
CA VAL A 15 9.73 -11.81 -20.22
C VAL A 15 9.54 -13.30 -19.95
N TYR A 16 8.30 -13.76 -19.96
CA TYR A 16 7.96 -15.17 -19.80
C TYR A 16 8.21 -15.95 -21.10
N ARG A 17 8.33 -17.27 -20.98
CA ARG A 17 8.51 -18.16 -22.16
C ARG A 17 7.34 -18.07 -23.16
N SER A 18 6.16 -17.67 -22.72
CA SER A 18 4.99 -17.39 -23.56
C SER A 18 5.16 -16.18 -24.46
N GLY A 19 6.21 -15.35 -24.25
CA GLY A 19 6.39 -14.06 -24.90
C GLY A 19 5.79 -12.89 -24.13
N THR A 20 5.08 -13.12 -23.04
CA THR A 20 4.48 -12.05 -22.21
C THR A 20 5.59 -11.23 -21.55
N HIS A 21 5.66 -9.92 -21.81
CA HIS A 21 6.56 -8.97 -21.18
C HIS A 21 5.88 -8.35 -19.95
N ALA A 22 6.04 -9.00 -18.80
CA ALA A 22 5.30 -8.69 -17.58
C ALA A 22 5.90 -7.51 -16.80
N VAL A 23 7.23 -7.31 -16.88
CA VAL A 23 7.92 -6.19 -16.22
C VAL A 23 8.91 -5.60 -17.22
N LYS A 24 8.87 -4.26 -17.40
CA LYS A 24 9.49 -3.56 -18.53
C LYS A 24 10.45 -2.48 -18.04
N GLY A 25 11.64 -2.88 -17.60
CA GLY A 25 12.74 -1.98 -17.25
C GLY A 25 12.48 -1.10 -16.03
N ILE A 26 11.73 -1.59 -15.03
CA ILE A 26 11.41 -0.80 -13.84
C ILE A 26 12.64 -0.57 -12.95
N SER A 27 12.69 0.60 -12.32
CA SER A 27 13.75 0.97 -11.37
C SER A 27 13.14 1.72 -10.19
N PHE A 28 13.49 1.29 -8.96
CA PHE A 28 13.06 1.93 -7.72
C PHE A 28 13.96 1.52 -6.56
N ASP A 29 13.80 2.19 -5.44
CA ASP A 29 14.45 1.83 -4.18
C ASP A 29 13.47 1.75 -3.03
N VAL A 30 13.79 0.96 -2.01
CA VAL A 30 13.06 0.87 -0.75
C VAL A 30 14.01 1.21 0.39
N LYS A 31 13.55 2.06 1.31
CA LYS A 31 14.31 2.53 2.46
C LYS A 31 14.07 1.63 3.67
N LYS A 32 15.04 1.59 4.58
CA LYS A 32 14.91 0.84 5.82
C LYS A 32 13.75 1.36 6.67
N GLY A 33 12.91 0.43 7.14
CA GLY A 33 11.78 0.73 8.02
C GLY A 33 10.61 1.44 7.33
N GLU A 34 10.56 1.49 5.97
CA GLU A 34 9.38 1.98 5.27
C GLU A 34 8.42 0.85 4.87
N ILE A 35 7.16 1.20 4.71
CA ILE A 35 6.16 0.38 4.03
C ILE A 35 6.05 0.89 2.60
N PHE A 36 6.57 0.12 1.64
CA PHE A 36 6.55 0.45 0.23
C PHE A 36 5.46 -0.32 -0.49
N GLY A 37 4.52 0.39 -1.12
CA GLY A 37 3.40 -0.19 -1.85
C GLY A 37 3.63 -0.25 -3.36
N MET A 38 3.23 -1.36 -3.98
CA MET A 38 3.08 -1.48 -5.44
C MET A 38 1.60 -1.49 -5.76
N LEU A 39 1.07 -0.39 -6.27
CA LEU A 39 -0.35 -0.19 -6.60
C LEU A 39 -0.58 -0.35 -8.09
N GLY A 40 -1.61 -1.08 -8.49
CA GLY A 40 -1.99 -1.23 -9.89
C GLY A 40 -2.98 -2.37 -10.12
N PRO A 41 -3.53 -2.52 -11.32
CA PRO A 41 -4.51 -3.56 -11.65
C PRO A 41 -3.90 -4.97 -11.65
N ASN A 42 -4.76 -5.96 -11.78
CA ASN A 42 -4.35 -7.33 -11.99
C ASN A 42 -3.60 -7.45 -13.33
N GLY A 43 -2.49 -8.19 -13.32
CA GLY A 43 -1.65 -8.32 -14.52
C GLY A 43 -0.68 -7.14 -14.76
N ALA A 44 -0.68 -6.08 -13.96
CA ALA A 44 0.27 -4.96 -14.11
C ALA A 44 1.75 -5.31 -13.86
N GLY A 45 2.05 -6.51 -13.33
CA GLY A 45 3.43 -6.96 -13.07
C GLY A 45 3.83 -6.92 -11.59
N LYS A 46 2.94 -6.56 -10.65
CA LYS A 46 3.20 -6.47 -9.21
C LYS A 46 3.73 -7.79 -8.63
N THR A 47 2.91 -8.86 -8.67
CA THR A 47 3.28 -10.19 -8.19
C THR A 47 4.57 -10.69 -8.84
N THR A 48 4.72 -10.49 -10.16
CA THR A 48 5.95 -10.86 -10.88
C THR A 48 7.18 -10.16 -10.31
N THR A 49 7.07 -8.88 -9.99
CA THR A 49 8.16 -8.09 -9.38
C THR A 49 8.48 -8.60 -7.97
N LEU A 50 7.45 -8.81 -7.14
CA LEU A 50 7.64 -9.35 -5.77
C LEU A 50 8.27 -10.75 -5.80
N GLN A 51 7.84 -11.64 -6.70
CA GLN A 51 8.41 -12.98 -6.84
C GLN A 51 9.88 -12.95 -7.29
N MET A 52 10.27 -12.00 -8.16
CA MET A 52 11.68 -11.81 -8.51
C MET A 52 12.47 -11.34 -7.29
N MET A 53 11.97 -10.37 -6.51
CA MET A 53 12.60 -9.91 -5.27
C MET A 53 12.69 -11.03 -4.23
N GLY A 54 11.66 -11.87 -4.11
CA GLY A 54 11.64 -13.05 -3.24
C GLY A 54 12.49 -14.21 -3.72
N THR A 55 13.23 -14.08 -4.81
CA THR A 55 14.03 -15.16 -5.45
C THR A 55 13.22 -16.36 -5.90
N LEU A 56 11.89 -16.22 -6.02
CA LEU A 56 10.98 -17.28 -6.49
C LEU A 56 10.90 -17.35 -8.02
N LEU A 57 11.27 -16.25 -8.69
CA LEU A 57 11.22 -16.13 -10.13
C LEU A 57 12.52 -15.52 -10.67
N LYS A 58 13.13 -16.18 -11.68
CA LYS A 58 14.36 -15.66 -12.29
C LYS A 58 14.10 -14.39 -13.10
N ILE A 59 14.99 -13.44 -12.95
CA ILE A 59 15.05 -12.18 -13.70
C ILE A 59 15.43 -12.45 -15.17
N THR A 60 14.87 -11.71 -16.13
CA THR A 60 15.28 -11.77 -17.52
C THR A 60 16.45 -10.81 -17.79
N ARG A 61 16.37 -9.57 -17.26
CA ARG A 61 17.42 -8.54 -17.32
C ARG A 61 17.30 -7.61 -16.12
N GLY A 62 18.34 -6.86 -15.85
CA GLY A 62 18.41 -5.92 -14.74
C GLY A 62 18.96 -6.54 -13.48
N ASP A 63 19.02 -5.74 -12.42
CA ASP A 63 19.66 -6.10 -11.19
C ASP A 63 18.77 -5.75 -10.00
N ILE A 64 18.83 -6.58 -8.94
CA ILE A 64 18.22 -6.32 -7.64
C ILE A 64 19.29 -6.53 -6.57
N SER A 65 19.45 -5.53 -5.69
CA SER A 65 20.19 -5.68 -4.44
C SER A 65 19.21 -5.64 -3.27
N ILE A 66 19.30 -6.60 -2.36
CA ILE A 66 18.46 -6.70 -1.15
C ILE A 66 19.35 -6.81 0.06
N LEU A 67 19.21 -5.87 1.02
CA LEU A 67 20.02 -5.81 2.24
C LEU A 67 21.55 -5.87 1.95
N GLY A 68 21.95 -5.25 0.84
CA GLY A 68 23.35 -5.23 0.37
C GLY A 68 23.81 -6.49 -0.36
N HIS A 69 22.93 -7.47 -0.60
CA HIS A 69 23.21 -8.72 -1.29
C HIS A 69 22.69 -8.69 -2.73
N ASP A 70 23.48 -9.19 -3.67
CA ASP A 70 23.12 -9.31 -5.08
C ASP A 70 22.21 -10.52 -5.30
N ILE A 71 21.09 -10.31 -5.99
CA ILE A 71 20.09 -11.34 -6.24
C ILE A 71 20.61 -12.50 -7.11
N HIS A 72 21.63 -12.26 -7.92
CA HIS A 72 22.19 -13.28 -8.83
C HIS A 72 23.19 -14.20 -8.17
N THR A 73 23.87 -13.73 -7.10
CA THR A 73 24.95 -14.49 -6.43
C THR A 73 24.57 -14.94 -5.02
N ASP A 74 23.73 -14.17 -4.32
CA ASP A 74 23.49 -14.34 -2.89
C ASP A 74 22.06 -14.80 -2.55
N GLU A 75 21.35 -15.46 -3.50
CA GLU A 75 19.95 -15.90 -3.32
C GLU A 75 19.70 -16.57 -1.96
N ARG A 76 20.63 -17.44 -1.51
CA ARG A 76 20.47 -18.13 -0.23
C ARG A 76 20.49 -17.17 0.96
N VAL A 77 21.44 -16.25 0.98
CA VAL A 77 21.57 -15.26 2.07
C VAL A 77 20.34 -14.35 2.10
N ILE A 78 19.83 -13.96 0.92
CA ILE A 78 18.61 -13.16 0.81
C ILE A 78 17.44 -13.90 1.42
N ARG A 79 17.21 -15.19 1.08
CA ARG A 79 16.11 -16.02 1.62
C ARG A 79 16.16 -16.17 3.14
N GLU A 80 17.34 -16.19 3.73
CA GLU A 80 17.50 -16.26 5.19
C GLU A 80 17.13 -14.95 5.90
N LYS A 81 17.05 -13.82 5.17
CA LYS A 81 16.80 -12.47 5.70
C LYS A 81 15.43 -11.89 5.34
N ILE A 82 14.70 -12.52 4.44
CA ILE A 82 13.39 -12.04 3.99
C ILE A 82 12.28 -12.99 4.41
N GLY A 83 11.15 -12.42 4.83
CA GLY A 83 9.86 -13.13 4.91
C GLY A 83 9.08 -12.92 3.61
N PHE A 84 8.34 -13.90 3.18
CA PHE A 84 7.49 -13.81 2.00
C PHE A 84 6.12 -14.44 2.26
N ALA A 85 5.05 -13.66 2.09
CA ALA A 85 3.68 -14.14 2.14
C ALA A 85 3.04 -13.98 0.75
N LEU A 86 2.63 -15.09 0.17
CA LEU A 86 1.95 -15.14 -1.13
C LEU A 86 0.49 -14.68 -1.03
N GLN A 87 -0.13 -14.38 -2.16
CA GLN A 87 -1.56 -14.06 -2.26
C GLN A 87 -2.43 -15.22 -1.75
N GLU A 88 -2.14 -16.44 -2.18
CA GLU A 88 -2.74 -17.65 -1.64
C GLU A 88 -1.81 -18.24 -0.57
N ALA A 89 -2.28 -18.29 0.66
CA ALA A 89 -1.53 -18.89 1.76
C ALA A 89 -1.34 -20.40 1.48
N GLY A 90 -0.09 -20.79 1.29
CA GLY A 90 0.29 -22.20 1.09
C GLY A 90 0.28 -22.99 2.40
N LEU A 91 -0.79 -22.89 3.19
CA LEU A 91 -0.90 -23.52 4.50
C LEU A 91 -1.21 -25.03 4.37
N ASP A 92 -0.56 -25.83 5.20
CA ASP A 92 -0.81 -27.28 5.23
C ASP A 92 -2.12 -27.57 6.00
N ASN A 93 -3.14 -28.00 5.27
CA ASN A 93 -4.46 -28.31 5.81
C ASN A 93 -4.50 -29.51 6.79
N LEU A 94 -3.41 -30.24 6.95
CA LEU A 94 -3.31 -31.40 7.85
C LEU A 94 -2.66 -31.08 9.18
N ALA A 95 -2.26 -29.82 9.40
CA ALA A 95 -1.61 -29.36 10.61
C ALA A 95 -2.52 -28.46 11.45
N THR A 96 -2.21 -28.37 12.74
CA THR A 96 -2.72 -27.32 13.63
C THR A 96 -1.88 -26.05 13.46
N THR A 97 -2.40 -24.92 13.96
CA THR A 97 -1.69 -23.64 13.97
C THR A 97 -0.29 -23.75 14.58
N SER A 98 -0.19 -24.36 15.77
CA SER A 98 1.11 -24.54 16.46
C SER A 98 2.06 -25.49 15.73
N GLU A 99 1.52 -26.57 15.15
CA GLU A 99 2.33 -27.55 14.39
C GLU A 99 2.94 -26.91 13.15
N LEU A 100 2.17 -26.11 12.40
CA LEU A 100 2.69 -25.42 11.22
C LEU A 100 3.79 -24.42 11.58
N ILE A 101 3.58 -23.60 12.61
CA ILE A 101 4.60 -22.66 13.11
C ILE A 101 5.86 -23.43 13.54
N ALA A 102 5.72 -24.50 14.33
CA ALA A 102 6.82 -25.34 14.76
C ALA A 102 7.57 -26.00 13.59
N PHE A 103 6.84 -26.44 12.57
CA PHE A 103 7.42 -26.99 11.36
C PHE A 103 8.34 -25.98 10.66
N HIS A 104 7.88 -24.73 10.47
CA HIS A 104 8.68 -23.70 9.83
C HIS A 104 9.89 -23.27 10.67
N ILE A 105 9.76 -23.16 12.00
CA ILE A 105 10.90 -22.93 12.91
C ILE A 105 11.96 -24.04 12.74
N ASN A 106 11.55 -25.31 12.69
CA ASN A 106 12.49 -26.40 12.46
C ASN A 106 13.13 -26.35 11.05
N LEU A 107 12.39 -25.93 10.03
CA LEU A 107 12.89 -25.81 8.66
C LEU A 107 14.01 -24.76 8.55
N PHE A 108 13.92 -23.67 9.32
CA PHE A 108 14.98 -22.69 9.43
C PHE A 108 16.16 -23.13 10.31
N GLY A 109 16.12 -24.34 10.88
CA GLY A 109 17.25 -24.96 11.58
C GLY A 109 17.45 -24.50 13.01
N PHE A 110 16.45 -23.93 13.66
CA PHE A 110 16.53 -23.55 15.08
C PHE A 110 16.68 -24.78 16.00
N PRO A 111 17.39 -24.65 17.13
CA PRO A 111 17.55 -25.72 18.11
C PRO A 111 16.20 -26.23 18.62
N LYS A 112 16.04 -27.54 18.77
CA LYS A 112 14.79 -28.13 19.30
C LYS A 112 14.37 -27.57 20.66
N SER A 113 15.33 -27.15 21.48
CA SER A 113 15.08 -26.51 22.78
C SER A 113 14.38 -25.16 22.70
N GLU A 114 14.52 -24.46 21.58
CA GLU A 114 13.94 -23.13 21.34
C GLU A 114 12.56 -23.17 20.68
N VAL A 115 12.21 -24.27 20.00
CA VAL A 115 11.00 -24.37 19.17
C VAL A 115 9.75 -23.99 19.95
N LYS A 116 9.58 -24.52 21.16
CA LYS A 116 8.39 -24.27 21.98
C LYS A 116 8.22 -22.79 22.36
N GLU A 117 9.32 -22.12 22.71
CA GLU A 117 9.28 -20.68 23.07
C GLU A 117 9.00 -19.83 21.83
N ARG A 118 9.66 -20.13 20.70
CA ARG A 118 9.43 -19.41 19.43
C ARG A 118 8.01 -19.58 18.90
N VAL A 119 7.39 -20.76 19.05
CA VAL A 119 5.98 -20.97 18.73
C VAL A 119 5.11 -20.03 19.58
N LYS A 120 5.36 -19.98 20.90
CA LYS A 120 4.63 -19.10 21.81
C LYS A 120 4.79 -17.62 21.44
N GLU A 121 6.03 -17.19 21.12
CA GLU A 121 6.31 -15.82 20.66
C GLU A 121 5.54 -15.50 19.37
N SER A 122 5.52 -16.41 18.38
CA SER A 122 4.80 -16.23 17.13
C SER A 122 3.29 -16.15 17.34
N LEU A 123 2.74 -17.01 18.21
CA LEU A 123 1.32 -16.98 18.57
C LEU A 123 0.94 -15.67 19.27
N THR A 124 1.83 -15.16 20.15
CA THR A 124 1.62 -13.87 20.84
C THR A 124 1.64 -12.72 19.85
N LEU A 125 2.65 -12.70 18.97
CA LEU A 125 2.86 -11.62 18.02
C LEU A 125 1.67 -11.40 17.09
N LEU A 126 1.05 -12.49 16.64
CA LEU A 126 -0.04 -12.46 15.65
C LEU A 126 -1.41 -12.67 16.28
N ASP A 127 -1.52 -12.67 17.62
CA ASP A 127 -2.77 -12.90 18.36
C ASP A 127 -3.47 -14.21 17.95
N LEU A 128 -2.70 -15.31 17.98
CA LEU A 128 -3.13 -16.65 17.54
C LEU A 128 -3.26 -17.64 18.69
N HIS A 129 -3.16 -17.21 19.97
CA HIS A 129 -3.14 -18.12 21.12
C HIS A 129 -4.37 -19.01 21.23
N GLU A 130 -5.56 -18.46 21.00
CA GLU A 130 -6.83 -19.18 21.09
C GLU A 130 -6.99 -20.24 19.97
N TYR A 131 -6.21 -20.09 18.91
CA TYR A 131 -6.23 -20.97 17.74
C TYR A 131 -5.09 -21.98 17.70
N ALA A 132 -4.25 -22.03 18.75
CA ALA A 132 -3.00 -22.80 18.77
C ALA A 132 -3.18 -24.28 18.39
N ASP A 133 -4.22 -24.91 18.93
CA ASP A 133 -4.53 -26.34 18.73
C ASP A 133 -5.63 -26.59 17.67
N GLN A 134 -6.13 -25.51 17.00
CA GLN A 134 -7.12 -25.67 15.94
C GLN A 134 -6.48 -26.07 14.63
N MET A 135 -7.19 -26.93 13.89
CA MET A 135 -6.81 -27.32 12.52
C MET A 135 -6.98 -26.13 11.58
N ILE A 136 -6.02 -25.94 10.65
CA ILE A 136 -5.99 -24.81 9.73
C ILE A 136 -7.28 -24.63 8.91
N PRO A 137 -7.94 -25.69 8.40
CA PRO A 137 -9.22 -25.53 7.69
C PRO A 137 -10.38 -25.00 8.53
N GLU A 138 -10.27 -25.05 9.86
CA GLU A 138 -11.29 -24.56 10.78
C GLU A 138 -11.14 -23.07 11.09
N LEU A 139 -10.01 -22.46 10.69
CA LEU A 139 -9.72 -21.06 10.91
C LEU A 139 -10.48 -20.17 9.93
N SER A 140 -10.89 -18.97 10.40
CA SER A 140 -11.38 -17.93 9.49
C SER A 140 -10.29 -17.47 8.50
N GLY A 141 -10.69 -16.90 7.34
CA GLY A 141 -9.72 -16.38 6.38
C GLY A 141 -8.76 -15.33 6.98
N GLY A 142 -9.26 -14.46 7.88
CA GLY A 142 -8.43 -13.50 8.60
C GLY A 142 -7.42 -14.17 9.52
N THR A 143 -7.84 -15.21 10.24
CA THR A 143 -6.95 -16.00 11.11
C THR A 143 -5.90 -16.77 10.30
N GLN A 144 -6.30 -17.36 9.17
CA GLN A 144 -5.36 -18.01 8.24
C GLN A 144 -4.32 -17.01 7.71
N ARG A 145 -4.74 -15.77 7.40
CA ARG A 145 -3.81 -14.74 6.95
C ARG A 145 -2.82 -14.30 8.04
N ARG A 146 -3.28 -14.20 9.29
CA ARG A 146 -2.39 -13.97 10.44
C ARG A 146 -1.40 -15.13 10.62
N LEU A 147 -1.84 -16.38 10.42
CA LEU A 147 -0.96 -17.55 10.48
C LEU A 147 0.09 -17.55 9.37
N ASP A 148 -0.27 -17.19 8.14
CA ASP A 148 0.65 -17.04 7.02
C ASP A 148 1.75 -15.98 7.31
N LEU A 149 1.35 -14.86 7.92
CA LEU A 149 2.31 -13.87 8.42
C LEU A 149 3.18 -14.43 9.55
N ALA A 150 2.60 -15.17 10.51
CA ALA A 150 3.37 -15.78 11.58
C ALA A 150 4.48 -16.67 11.03
N VAL A 151 4.13 -17.53 10.08
CA VAL A 151 5.07 -18.42 9.38
C VAL A 151 6.17 -17.63 8.65
N SER A 152 5.80 -16.54 7.98
CA SER A 152 6.75 -15.68 7.27
C SER A 152 7.73 -14.93 8.19
N LEU A 153 7.42 -14.83 9.48
CA LEU A 153 8.18 -14.08 10.48
C LEU A 153 8.97 -14.94 11.46
N VAL A 154 8.84 -16.29 11.43
CA VAL A 154 9.46 -17.20 12.44
C VAL A 154 10.97 -17.08 12.56
N HIS A 155 11.65 -16.66 11.51
CA HIS A 155 13.10 -16.51 11.45
C HIS A 155 13.60 -15.08 11.71
N ASN A 156 12.67 -14.17 12.11
CA ASN A 156 12.94 -12.75 12.37
C ASN A 156 13.61 -12.04 11.17
N PRO A 157 12.94 -11.97 10.02
CA PRO A 157 13.48 -11.32 8.83
C PRO A 157 13.66 -9.80 9.03
N ASP A 158 14.58 -9.22 8.26
CA ASP A 158 14.77 -7.75 8.17
C ASP A 158 13.82 -7.09 7.18
N LEU A 159 13.27 -7.89 6.25
CA LEU A 159 12.38 -7.46 5.17
C LEU A 159 11.22 -8.44 5.04
N LEU A 160 9.98 -7.92 4.95
CA LEU A 160 8.77 -8.71 4.68
C LEU A 160 8.17 -8.30 3.34
N ILE A 161 7.98 -9.27 2.47
CA ILE A 161 7.35 -9.11 1.15
C ILE A 161 5.95 -9.73 1.20
N LEU A 162 4.93 -8.95 0.84
CA LEU A 162 3.52 -9.31 0.93
C LEU A 162 2.84 -9.15 -0.44
N ASP A 163 2.31 -10.24 -0.97
CA ASP A 163 1.54 -10.17 -2.22
C ASP A 163 0.05 -10.13 -1.89
N GLU A 164 -0.58 -8.97 -2.12
CA GLU A 164 -1.98 -8.67 -1.87
C GLU A 164 -2.49 -9.15 -0.48
N PRO A 165 -1.91 -8.65 0.63
CA PRO A 165 -2.09 -9.23 1.97
C PRO A 165 -3.53 -9.20 2.49
N THR A 166 -4.39 -8.31 1.98
CA THR A 166 -5.76 -8.14 2.49
C THR A 166 -6.83 -8.65 1.53
N THR A 167 -6.44 -9.22 0.40
CA THR A 167 -7.41 -9.75 -0.58
C THR A 167 -8.28 -10.83 0.04
N GLY A 168 -9.59 -10.73 -0.16
CA GLY A 168 -10.59 -11.65 0.40
C GLY A 168 -10.94 -11.43 1.87
N LEU A 169 -10.34 -10.45 2.55
CA LEU A 169 -10.71 -10.09 3.92
C LEU A 169 -11.86 -9.06 3.92
N ASP A 170 -12.74 -9.19 4.91
CA ASP A 170 -13.74 -8.16 5.19
C ASP A 170 -13.08 -6.88 5.77
N PRO A 171 -13.81 -5.75 5.80
CA PRO A 171 -13.23 -4.47 6.24
C PRO A 171 -12.65 -4.47 7.66
N VAL A 172 -13.23 -5.25 8.58
CA VAL A 172 -12.76 -5.31 9.97
C VAL A 172 -11.40 -6.01 10.03
N HIS A 173 -11.29 -7.22 9.50
CA HIS A 173 -10.04 -7.97 9.47
C HIS A 173 -8.95 -7.26 8.65
N ARG A 174 -9.34 -6.52 7.59
CA ARG A 174 -8.39 -5.69 6.83
C ARG A 174 -7.78 -4.60 7.71
N SER A 175 -8.60 -3.83 8.44
CA SER A 175 -8.14 -2.78 9.36
C SER A 175 -7.24 -3.32 10.47
N GLU A 176 -7.58 -4.48 11.03
CA GLU A 176 -6.74 -5.16 12.02
C GLU A 176 -5.39 -5.55 11.45
N LEU A 177 -5.36 -6.09 10.23
CA LEU A 177 -4.11 -6.44 9.55
C LEU A 177 -3.24 -5.21 9.27
N TRP A 178 -3.82 -4.09 8.84
CA TRP A 178 -3.08 -2.83 8.66
C TRP A 178 -2.45 -2.35 9.97
N THR A 179 -3.19 -2.43 11.06
CA THR A 179 -2.68 -2.08 12.40
C THR A 179 -1.51 -2.97 12.79
N LEU A 180 -1.63 -4.28 12.56
CA LEU A 180 -0.57 -5.24 12.81
C LEU A 180 0.70 -4.94 12.00
N LEU A 181 0.56 -4.70 10.68
CA LEU A 181 1.70 -4.40 9.81
C LEU A 181 2.42 -3.11 10.24
N ARG A 182 1.68 -2.08 10.65
CA ARG A 182 2.25 -0.85 11.23
C ARG A 182 3.01 -1.14 12.53
N THR A 183 2.42 -1.90 13.43
CA THR A 183 3.06 -2.29 14.68
C THR A 183 4.38 -3.04 14.43
N LEU A 184 4.40 -3.98 13.48
CA LEU A 184 5.62 -4.69 13.09
C LEU A 184 6.71 -3.75 12.57
N ARG A 185 6.34 -2.76 11.74
CA ARG A 185 7.26 -1.72 11.28
C ARG A 185 7.77 -0.88 12.44
N ASP A 186 6.88 -0.32 13.25
CA ASP A 186 7.20 0.69 14.27
C ASP A 186 7.98 0.10 15.45
N GLU A 187 7.61 -1.09 15.92
CA GLU A 187 8.21 -1.70 17.11
C GLU A 187 9.44 -2.55 16.77
N ARG A 188 9.50 -3.17 15.58
CA ARG A 188 10.59 -4.05 15.18
C ARG A 188 11.53 -3.45 14.15
N GLY A 189 11.20 -2.27 13.61
CA GLY A 189 11.99 -1.66 12.52
C GLY A 189 11.94 -2.46 11.23
N LEU A 190 10.91 -3.31 11.06
CA LEU A 190 10.74 -4.16 9.89
C LEU A 190 10.46 -3.32 8.64
N THR A 191 11.16 -3.60 7.56
CA THR A 191 10.84 -3.03 6.25
C THR A 191 9.80 -3.90 5.56
N LEU A 192 8.79 -3.29 4.96
CA LEU A 192 7.73 -4.01 4.25
C LEU A 192 7.66 -3.57 2.79
N VAL A 193 7.47 -4.53 1.90
CA VAL A 193 7.10 -4.28 0.51
C VAL A 193 5.84 -5.06 0.21
N MET A 194 4.82 -4.39 -0.31
CA MET A 194 3.54 -5.03 -0.57
C MET A 194 2.98 -4.67 -1.93
N SER A 195 2.25 -5.59 -2.54
CA SER A 195 1.38 -5.30 -3.66
C SER A 195 -0.05 -5.11 -3.20
N THR A 196 -0.77 -4.25 -3.90
CA THR A 196 -2.21 -4.09 -3.71
C THR A 196 -2.88 -3.54 -4.96
N HIS A 197 -4.16 -3.82 -5.11
CA HIS A 197 -5.05 -3.13 -6.04
C HIS A 197 -6.07 -2.25 -5.31
N TYR A 198 -6.04 -2.20 -3.97
CA TYR A 198 -6.90 -1.34 -3.16
C TYR A 198 -6.23 0.01 -2.90
N MET A 199 -6.83 1.10 -3.43
CA MET A 199 -6.35 2.46 -3.25
C MET A 199 -6.31 2.87 -1.78
N GLU A 200 -7.37 2.51 -1.03
CA GLU A 200 -7.47 2.80 0.40
C GLU A 200 -6.32 2.17 1.20
N GLU A 201 -5.97 0.91 0.89
CA GLU A 201 -4.85 0.22 1.54
C GLU A 201 -3.52 0.93 1.28
N ALA A 202 -3.27 1.29 0.01
CA ALA A 202 -2.07 2.01 -0.36
C ALA A 202 -2.00 3.39 0.32
N ASP A 203 -3.11 4.13 0.35
CA ASP A 203 -3.20 5.47 0.94
C ASP A 203 -3.00 5.46 2.46
N VAL A 204 -3.62 4.48 3.14
CA VAL A 204 -3.59 4.39 4.60
C VAL A 204 -2.28 3.78 5.11
N LEU A 205 -1.73 2.78 4.44
CA LEU A 205 -0.66 1.95 5.00
C LEU A 205 0.74 2.32 4.50
N CYS A 206 0.88 2.75 3.23
CA CYS A 206 2.19 2.90 2.61
C CYS A 206 2.82 4.28 2.85
N ASP A 207 4.11 4.30 3.14
CA ASP A 207 4.90 5.55 3.22
C ASP A 207 5.22 6.09 1.82
N ARG A 208 5.49 5.20 0.87
CA ARG A 208 5.67 5.50 -0.56
C ARG A 208 4.98 4.45 -1.41
N ILE A 209 4.50 4.87 -2.57
CA ILE A 209 3.77 4.03 -3.52
C ILE A 209 4.41 4.13 -4.89
N ALA A 210 4.70 2.98 -5.51
CA ALA A 210 4.93 2.86 -6.93
C ALA A 210 3.61 2.49 -7.62
N ILE A 211 3.10 3.36 -8.47
CA ILE A 211 1.94 3.06 -9.33
C ILE A 211 2.47 2.31 -10.55
N ILE A 212 1.95 1.10 -10.76
CA ILE A 212 2.38 0.21 -11.84
C ILE A 212 1.21 -0.02 -12.79
N ASP A 213 1.43 0.21 -14.07
CA ASP A 213 0.51 -0.14 -15.14
C ASP A 213 1.25 -0.82 -16.28
N SER A 214 0.66 -1.89 -16.82
CA SER A 214 1.16 -2.61 -18.01
C SER A 214 2.65 -2.98 -17.98
N GLY A 215 3.19 -3.26 -16.78
CA GLY A 215 4.59 -3.64 -16.56
C GLY A 215 5.56 -2.48 -16.35
N GLU A 216 5.08 -1.25 -16.31
CA GLU A 216 5.89 -0.03 -16.14
C GLU A 216 5.49 0.71 -14.86
N ILE A 217 6.46 1.42 -14.25
CA ILE A 217 6.17 2.34 -13.15
C ILE A 217 5.81 3.70 -13.75
N VAL A 218 4.59 4.16 -13.49
CA VAL A 218 4.09 5.45 -14.01
C VAL A 218 4.31 6.61 -13.04
N ALA A 219 4.39 6.33 -11.74
CA ALA A 219 4.72 7.32 -10.70
C ALA A 219 5.25 6.63 -9.44
N ILE A 220 6.13 7.31 -8.70
CA ILE A 220 6.58 6.91 -7.36
C ILE A 220 6.65 8.15 -6.47
N ASP A 221 5.90 8.18 -5.38
CA ASP A 221 6.03 9.20 -4.33
C ASP A 221 5.25 8.76 -3.07
N THR A 222 5.20 9.62 -2.06
CA THR A 222 4.28 9.48 -0.93
C THR A 222 2.83 9.61 -1.42
N PRO A 223 1.85 8.95 -0.76
CA PRO A 223 0.43 9.11 -1.10
C PRO A 223 0.01 10.58 -1.19
N GLU A 224 0.47 11.39 -0.24
CA GLU A 224 0.17 12.82 -0.17
C GLU A 224 0.70 13.58 -1.40
N ASN A 225 1.97 13.38 -1.76
CA ASN A 225 2.57 14.04 -2.93
C ASN A 225 1.91 13.60 -4.24
N LEU A 226 1.58 12.31 -4.37
CA LEU A 226 0.86 11.79 -5.52
C LEU A 226 -0.51 12.50 -5.67
N LYS A 227 -1.28 12.60 -4.59
CA LYS A 227 -2.58 13.31 -4.58
C LYS A 227 -2.42 14.80 -4.94
N LYS A 228 -1.46 15.48 -4.35
CA LYS A 228 -1.14 16.90 -4.68
C LYS A 228 -0.76 17.09 -6.15
N SER A 229 -0.13 16.09 -6.79
CA SER A 229 0.23 16.16 -8.20
C SER A 229 -0.97 16.25 -9.15
N VAL A 230 -2.15 15.80 -8.71
CA VAL A 230 -3.38 15.82 -9.52
C VAL A 230 -4.08 17.17 -9.46
N GLY A 231 -4.07 17.80 -8.30
CA GLY A 231 -4.71 19.11 -8.11
C GLY A 231 -4.77 19.49 -6.64
N LYS A 232 -5.37 20.66 -6.42
CA LYS A 232 -5.69 21.19 -5.09
C LYS A 232 -6.98 20.57 -4.57
N ASP A 233 -7.18 20.64 -3.26
CA ASP A 233 -8.46 20.33 -2.65
C ASP A 233 -9.54 21.30 -3.16
N THR A 234 -10.76 20.80 -3.29
CA THR A 234 -11.89 21.61 -3.77
C THR A 234 -12.96 21.67 -2.69
N ILE A 235 -13.30 22.88 -2.24
CA ILE A 235 -14.47 23.10 -1.40
C ILE A 235 -15.67 23.39 -2.30
N GLU A 236 -16.65 22.51 -2.24
CA GLU A 236 -17.95 22.67 -2.92
C GLU A 236 -18.96 23.29 -1.96
N PHE A 237 -19.52 24.45 -2.34
CA PHE A 237 -20.63 25.09 -1.65
C PHE A 237 -21.89 24.93 -2.48
N SER A 238 -22.90 24.28 -1.92
CA SER A 238 -24.25 24.22 -2.54
C SER A 238 -24.98 25.51 -2.20
N LEU A 239 -25.47 26.23 -3.20
CA LEU A 239 -26.07 27.54 -3.05
C LEU A 239 -27.61 27.46 -3.06
N SER A 240 -28.26 28.44 -2.39
CA SER A 240 -29.72 28.60 -2.40
C SER A 240 -30.20 29.31 -3.66
N GLU A 241 -29.38 30.19 -4.18
CA GLU A 241 -29.65 31.05 -5.32
C GLU A 241 -28.36 31.19 -6.12
N GLU A 242 -28.47 31.49 -7.40
CA GLU A 242 -27.33 31.74 -8.27
C GLU A 242 -26.57 32.99 -7.83
N THR A 243 -25.24 33.00 -7.92
CA THR A 243 -24.43 34.16 -7.54
C THR A 243 -24.60 35.31 -8.52
N THR A 244 -24.79 36.51 -8.00
CA THR A 244 -24.88 37.74 -8.84
C THR A 244 -23.49 38.12 -9.38
N SER A 245 -23.48 38.97 -10.45
CA SER A 245 -22.23 39.45 -11.04
C SER A 245 -21.38 40.29 -10.04
N GLU A 246 -22.02 40.97 -9.09
CA GLU A 246 -21.34 41.71 -8.03
C GLU A 246 -20.67 40.77 -7.02
N GLN A 247 -21.39 39.74 -6.60
CA GLN A 247 -20.86 38.70 -5.72
C GLN A 247 -19.70 37.94 -6.38
N GLN A 248 -19.81 37.56 -7.66
CA GLN A 248 -18.72 36.95 -8.41
C GLN A 248 -17.48 37.86 -8.51
N SER A 249 -17.68 39.15 -8.75
CA SER A 249 -16.58 40.12 -8.78
C SER A 249 -15.87 40.23 -7.42
N SER A 250 -16.65 40.26 -6.33
CA SER A 250 -16.14 40.27 -4.96
C SER A 250 -15.40 39.00 -4.59
N LEU A 251 -15.92 37.82 -4.97
CA LEU A 251 -15.24 36.54 -4.81
C LEU A 251 -13.93 36.50 -5.59
N ASN A 252 -13.92 36.95 -6.84
CA ASN A 252 -12.70 36.97 -7.68
C ASN A 252 -11.64 37.92 -7.15
N SER A 253 -12.04 38.99 -6.39
CA SER A 253 -11.08 39.87 -5.71
C SER A 253 -10.54 39.29 -4.40
N THR A 254 -11.31 38.39 -3.77
CA THR A 254 -10.98 37.76 -2.48
C THR A 254 -10.13 36.48 -2.68
N PHE A 255 -10.40 35.75 -3.75
CA PHE A 255 -9.73 34.50 -4.13
C PHE A 255 -9.11 34.66 -5.54
N ALA A 256 -8.06 33.89 -5.85
CA ALA A 256 -7.53 33.86 -7.21
C ALA A 256 -8.61 33.40 -8.20
N LYS A 257 -8.74 34.06 -9.33
CA LYS A 257 -9.82 33.79 -10.29
C LYS A 257 -9.82 32.36 -10.85
N GLU A 258 -8.64 31.82 -11.05
CA GLU A 258 -8.43 30.43 -11.50
C GLU A 258 -8.78 29.36 -10.47
N ASP A 259 -8.90 29.77 -9.20
CA ASP A 259 -9.26 28.87 -8.09
C ASP A 259 -10.79 28.78 -7.86
N ILE A 260 -11.59 29.47 -8.67
CA ILE A 260 -13.05 29.52 -8.54
C ILE A 260 -13.74 29.03 -9.80
N GLU A 261 -14.70 28.13 -9.61
CA GLU A 261 -15.62 27.66 -10.66
C GLU A 261 -17.06 27.92 -10.23
N TYR A 262 -17.83 28.62 -11.09
CA TYR A 262 -19.23 28.98 -10.86
C TYR A 262 -20.13 28.02 -11.62
N LEU A 263 -21.02 27.33 -10.91
CA LEU A 263 -22.09 26.51 -11.46
C LEU A 263 -23.44 27.09 -11.03
N THR A 264 -24.54 26.71 -11.65
CA THR A 264 -25.87 27.27 -11.39
C THR A 264 -26.27 27.19 -9.91
N ASP A 265 -26.01 26.07 -9.25
CA ASP A 265 -26.40 25.81 -7.86
C ASP A 265 -25.20 25.54 -6.95
N LYS A 266 -23.96 25.75 -7.43
CA LYS A 266 -22.75 25.42 -6.71
C LYS A 266 -21.62 26.42 -6.99
N LEU A 267 -20.80 26.63 -5.98
CA LEU A 267 -19.54 27.33 -6.06
C LEU A 267 -18.42 26.38 -5.66
N LEU A 268 -17.43 26.21 -6.53
CA LEU A 268 -16.25 25.40 -6.27
C LEU A 268 -15.06 26.32 -6.07
N ILE A 269 -14.34 26.15 -4.96
CA ILE A 269 -13.12 26.91 -4.66
C ILE A 269 -11.98 25.93 -4.40
N LYS A 270 -10.91 26.03 -5.20
CA LYS A 270 -9.70 25.25 -5.02
C LYS A 270 -8.80 25.86 -3.96
N VAL A 271 -8.35 25.06 -3.01
CA VAL A 271 -7.51 25.48 -1.88
C VAL A 271 -6.39 24.47 -1.63
N GLU A 272 -5.30 24.89 -0.98
CA GLU A 272 -4.18 24.01 -0.68
C GLU A 272 -4.53 22.90 0.35
N ASP A 273 -5.42 23.21 1.30
CA ASP A 273 -5.91 22.31 2.35
C ASP A 273 -7.38 22.61 2.58
N GLY A 274 -8.23 21.69 2.17
CA GLY A 274 -9.69 21.86 2.20
C GLY A 274 -10.27 21.85 3.60
N GLU A 275 -9.71 21.06 4.51
CA GLU A 275 -10.22 20.94 5.88
C GLU A 275 -9.96 22.22 6.69
N THR A 276 -8.73 22.71 6.65
CA THR A 276 -8.36 23.93 7.39
C THR A 276 -8.93 25.19 6.75
N SER A 277 -9.11 25.19 5.42
CA SER A 277 -9.62 26.34 4.66
C SER A 277 -11.14 26.46 4.66
N LEU A 278 -11.90 25.40 5.01
CA LEU A 278 -13.36 25.37 4.94
C LEU A 278 -14.01 26.51 5.73
N LEU A 279 -13.70 26.62 7.02
CA LEU A 279 -14.33 27.62 7.89
C LEU A 279 -13.96 29.07 7.52
N PRO A 280 -12.69 29.42 7.26
CA PRO A 280 -12.31 30.75 6.79
C PRO A 280 -12.99 31.11 5.45
N THR A 281 -13.06 30.18 4.51
CA THR A 281 -13.69 30.39 3.21
C THR A 281 -15.19 30.58 3.34
N LEU A 282 -15.88 29.75 4.15
CA LEU A 282 -17.31 29.87 4.41
C LEU A 282 -17.66 31.23 5.02
N LYS A 283 -16.87 31.75 5.99
CA LYS A 283 -17.06 33.06 6.57
C LYS A 283 -17.07 34.17 5.52
N LYS A 284 -16.08 34.19 4.63
CA LYS A 284 -15.98 35.16 3.54
C LYS A 284 -17.18 35.10 2.58
N ILE A 285 -17.67 33.87 2.27
CA ILE A 285 -18.85 33.67 1.42
C ILE A 285 -20.11 34.26 2.08
N ILE A 286 -20.28 34.05 3.39
CA ILE A 286 -21.41 34.57 4.16
C ILE A 286 -21.35 36.10 4.25
N GLU A 287 -20.16 36.68 4.44
CA GLU A 287 -19.94 38.15 4.45
C GLU A 287 -20.31 38.83 3.13
N LEU A 288 -20.33 38.10 2.01
CA LEU A 288 -20.78 38.56 0.70
C LEU A 288 -22.28 38.30 0.47
N ASP A 289 -23.04 37.98 1.50
CA ASP A 289 -24.50 37.70 1.46
C ASP A 289 -24.86 36.56 0.49
N ILE A 290 -23.97 35.57 0.36
CA ILE A 290 -24.21 34.36 -0.43
C ILE A 290 -24.80 33.27 0.46
N LYS A 291 -26.00 32.78 0.12
CA LYS A 291 -26.74 31.81 0.91
C LYS A 291 -26.28 30.38 0.58
N VAL A 292 -25.53 29.78 1.51
CA VAL A 292 -25.03 28.41 1.41
C VAL A 292 -26.01 27.43 2.07
N LYS A 293 -26.40 26.37 1.36
CA LYS A 293 -27.23 25.26 1.87
C LYS A 293 -26.41 24.13 2.45
N GLY A 294 -25.20 23.91 1.95
CA GLY A 294 -24.34 22.82 2.35
C GLY A 294 -22.92 23.01 1.84
N THR A 295 -21.99 22.28 2.45
CA THR A 295 -20.58 22.30 2.07
C THR A 295 -20.06 20.88 1.97
N LYS A 296 -19.14 20.64 1.02
CA LYS A 296 -18.42 19.38 0.87
C LYS A 296 -16.98 19.69 0.50
N VAL A 297 -16.02 19.05 1.19
CA VAL A 297 -14.61 19.07 0.80
C VAL A 297 -14.35 17.85 -0.08
N LYS A 298 -13.78 18.07 -1.25
CA LYS A 298 -13.28 17.03 -2.15
C LYS A 298 -11.77 17.10 -2.15
N ILE A 299 -11.14 16.06 -1.65
CA ILE A 299 -9.70 15.89 -1.63
C ILE A 299 -9.36 14.94 -2.79
N PRO A 300 -8.32 15.21 -3.61
CA PRO A 300 -7.86 14.30 -4.64
C PRO A 300 -7.54 12.92 -4.04
N THR A 301 -7.93 11.88 -4.73
CA THR A 301 -7.73 10.48 -4.32
C THR A 301 -6.63 9.80 -5.14
N LEU A 302 -6.17 8.64 -4.72
CA LEU A 302 -5.26 7.83 -5.53
C LEU A 302 -5.92 7.33 -6.83
N ASP A 303 -7.27 7.22 -6.86
CA ASP A 303 -8.02 6.96 -8.11
C ASP A 303 -7.83 8.10 -9.12
N ASP A 304 -7.90 9.34 -8.66
CA ASP A 304 -7.66 10.50 -9.52
C ASP A 304 -6.21 10.52 -10.03
N VAL A 305 -5.26 10.10 -9.17
CA VAL A 305 -3.84 9.95 -9.56
C VAL A 305 -3.70 8.88 -10.63
N TYR A 306 -4.24 7.68 -10.40
CA TYR A 306 -4.18 6.58 -11.36
C TYR A 306 -4.79 6.98 -12.71
N MET A 307 -5.99 7.58 -12.68
CA MET A 307 -6.68 8.07 -13.88
C MET A 307 -5.84 9.12 -14.64
N LYS A 308 -5.18 10.04 -13.93
CA LYS A 308 -4.31 11.05 -14.56
C LYS A 308 -3.15 10.42 -15.34
N TYR A 309 -2.51 9.39 -14.78
CA TYR A 309 -1.32 8.78 -15.38
C TYR A 309 -1.64 7.70 -16.42
N THR A 310 -2.77 7.01 -16.31
CA THR A 310 -3.12 5.87 -17.17
C THR A 310 -4.28 6.16 -18.13
N GLY A 311 -5.07 7.19 -17.86
CA GLY A 311 -6.29 7.53 -18.63
C GLY A 311 -7.49 6.63 -18.33
N LYS A 312 -7.40 5.73 -17.33
CA LYS A 312 -8.41 4.75 -16.96
C LYS A 312 -8.65 4.78 -15.45
N ARG A 313 -9.77 4.25 -14.96
CA ARG A 313 -9.97 3.93 -13.54
C ARG A 313 -9.49 2.51 -13.26
N LEU A 314 -8.99 2.29 -12.04
CA LEU A 314 -8.50 0.97 -11.62
C LEU A 314 -9.62 -0.07 -11.57
N GLU A 315 -10.86 0.36 -11.25
CA GLU A 315 -12.06 -0.49 -11.15
C GLU A 315 -12.62 -0.94 -12.51
N ASP A 316 -12.17 -0.34 -13.61
CA ASP A 316 -12.66 -0.63 -14.96
C ASP A 316 -11.89 -1.78 -15.65
N GLU A 317 -10.91 -2.38 -14.97
CA GLU A 317 -10.09 -3.53 -15.41
C GLU A 317 -10.34 -4.78 -14.57
#